data_7b26e1841960aaa54541c9af4d538b72
#
_entry.id   7b26e1841960aaa54541c9af4d538b72
#
_cell.length_a   1.000
_cell.length_b   1.000
_cell.length_c   1.000
_cell.angle_alpha   90.00
_cell.angle_beta   90.00
_cell.angle_gamma   90.00
#
_symmetry.space_group_name_H-M   'P 1'
#
loop_
_entity.id
_entity.type
_entity.pdbx_description
1 polymer ?
#
loop_
_entity_poly.entity_id
_entity_poly.type
_entity_poly.pdbx_seq_one_letter_code
_entity_poly.pdbx_strand_id
1 'polypeptide(L)'
;MRLENKIALVTGTGAGIGRAIAEKLASEGATVVVTDVNGEAATTAASEIGNNAVAYEVDVTDHAGVGAVVAQVQSRFGRIDVLVNNAGWDKALPFVDSEPDLWDRVIGINYVGVLNTCKAVLPIMAAQGSGSVVNLSSDAGRVGSSGEAVYSGAKGAVIAFSKAVAREMARHQINVNVICPGPTDTALFASMGGDSDKLREGLIRAIPFRRLGSPQDVANAVCFFASDEANFITGQTVSVSGGLTMS
;
A
#
# COMPACT_ATOMS: atom_id res chain seq x y z
N MET A 1 -20.83 9.61 -1.99
CA MET A 1 -19.48 9.06 -2.22
C MET A 1 -18.60 9.44 -1.04
N ARG A 2 -17.82 8.49 -0.51
CA ARG A 2 -17.03 8.70 0.73
C ARG A 2 -15.79 9.57 0.53
N LEU A 3 -15.31 9.73 -0.71
CA LEU A 3 -14.06 10.41 -1.06
C LEU A 3 -14.28 11.51 -2.11
N GLU A 4 -15.47 12.07 -2.16
CA GLU A 4 -15.79 13.14 -3.10
C GLU A 4 -14.87 14.35 -2.90
N ASN A 5 -14.29 14.85 -4.00
CA ASN A 5 -13.33 15.96 -4.02
C ASN A 5 -11.97 15.69 -3.29
N LYS A 6 -11.66 14.45 -2.95
CA LYS A 6 -10.36 14.08 -2.39
C LYS A 6 -9.36 13.75 -3.51
N ILE A 7 -8.11 14.15 -3.32
CA ILE A 7 -6.98 13.76 -4.18
C ILE A 7 -6.24 12.61 -3.49
N ALA A 8 -6.22 11.43 -4.12
CA ALA A 8 -5.61 10.23 -3.56
C ALA A 8 -4.39 9.79 -4.40
N LEU A 9 -3.21 9.78 -3.80
CA LEU A 9 -1.99 9.25 -4.41
C LEU A 9 -1.81 7.80 -3.98
N VAL A 10 -1.71 6.88 -4.95
CA VAL A 10 -1.57 5.44 -4.71
C VAL A 10 -0.35 4.91 -5.45
N THR A 11 0.54 4.18 -4.76
CA THR A 11 1.76 3.61 -5.35
C THR A 11 1.58 2.14 -5.73
N GLY A 12 2.24 1.69 -6.83
CA GLY A 12 2.19 0.30 -7.29
C GLY A 12 0.82 -0.09 -7.82
N THR A 13 0.26 0.72 -8.73
CA THR A 13 -1.12 0.60 -9.21
C THR A 13 -1.28 -0.13 -10.53
N GLY A 14 -0.19 -0.57 -11.14
CA GLY A 14 -0.23 -1.25 -12.44
C GLY A 14 -1.00 -2.58 -12.41
N ALA A 15 -1.10 -3.24 -11.25
CA ALA A 15 -1.79 -4.51 -11.11
C ALA A 15 -2.25 -4.78 -9.66
N GLY A 16 -2.97 -5.89 -9.46
CA GLY A 16 -3.25 -6.51 -8.17
C GLY A 16 -3.96 -5.60 -7.17
N ILE A 17 -3.44 -5.58 -5.94
CA ILE A 17 -4.05 -4.82 -4.83
C ILE A 17 -4.06 -3.31 -5.13
N GLY A 18 -2.94 -2.76 -5.62
CA GLY A 18 -2.85 -1.32 -5.91
C GLY A 18 -3.84 -0.87 -6.97
N ARG A 19 -4.04 -1.69 -8.01
CA ARG A 19 -5.04 -1.45 -9.04
C ARG A 19 -6.46 -1.42 -8.44
N ALA A 20 -6.82 -2.43 -7.68
CA ALA A 20 -8.14 -2.51 -7.04
C ALA A 20 -8.38 -1.35 -6.05
N ILE A 21 -7.33 -0.91 -5.33
CA ILE A 21 -7.40 0.28 -4.47
C ILE A 21 -7.72 1.52 -5.31
N ALA A 22 -6.97 1.77 -6.38
CA ALA A 22 -7.17 2.94 -7.24
C ALA A 22 -8.59 2.98 -7.82
N GLU A 23 -9.08 1.86 -8.34
CA GLU A 23 -10.46 1.70 -8.83
C GLU A 23 -11.50 1.96 -7.74
N LYS A 24 -11.30 1.41 -6.54
CA LYS A 24 -12.21 1.59 -5.42
C LYS A 24 -12.28 3.05 -4.96
N LEU A 25 -11.13 3.72 -4.80
CA LEU A 25 -11.10 5.12 -4.39
C LEU A 25 -11.76 6.03 -5.45
N ALA A 26 -11.52 5.78 -6.73
CA ALA A 26 -12.16 6.50 -7.83
C ALA A 26 -13.68 6.30 -7.85
N SER A 27 -14.17 5.08 -7.63
CA SER A 27 -15.60 4.77 -7.56
C SER A 27 -16.31 5.45 -6.38
N GLU A 28 -15.54 5.86 -5.36
CA GLU A 28 -16.03 6.62 -4.20
C GLU A 28 -15.85 8.15 -4.36
N GLY A 29 -15.47 8.60 -5.55
CA GLY A 29 -15.44 10.03 -5.92
C GLY A 29 -14.07 10.71 -5.79
N ALA A 30 -13.00 9.98 -5.44
CA ALA A 30 -11.66 10.55 -5.43
C ALA A 30 -11.13 10.80 -6.86
N THR A 31 -10.32 11.84 -7.01
CA THR A 31 -9.38 11.92 -8.13
C THR A 31 -8.14 11.14 -7.74
N VAL A 32 -7.80 10.09 -8.50
CA VAL A 32 -6.73 9.17 -8.15
C VAL A 32 -5.46 9.47 -8.97
N VAL A 33 -4.38 9.71 -8.27
CA VAL A 33 -3.04 9.77 -8.84
C VAL A 33 -2.46 8.35 -8.80
N VAL A 34 -2.47 7.74 -9.97
CA VAL A 34 -2.02 6.36 -10.22
C VAL A 34 -0.51 6.39 -10.46
N THR A 35 0.28 5.67 -9.64
CA THR A 35 1.73 5.63 -9.84
C THR A 35 2.27 4.21 -9.86
N ASP A 36 3.19 3.94 -10.79
CA ASP A 36 3.89 2.67 -10.91
C ASP A 36 5.29 2.88 -11.50
N VAL A 37 6.20 1.97 -11.23
CA VAL A 37 7.53 1.97 -11.89
C VAL A 37 7.41 1.64 -13.38
N ASN A 38 6.35 0.93 -13.77
CA ASN A 38 5.97 0.72 -15.16
C ASN A 38 4.96 1.81 -15.57
N GLY A 39 5.44 2.85 -16.25
CA GLY A 39 4.64 3.99 -16.72
C GLY A 39 3.52 3.60 -17.69
N GLU A 40 3.71 2.56 -18.51
CA GLU A 40 2.67 2.04 -19.41
C GLU A 40 1.53 1.41 -18.60
N ALA A 41 1.86 0.59 -17.60
CA ALA A 41 0.87 -0.01 -16.70
C ALA A 41 0.10 1.06 -15.91
N ALA A 42 0.78 2.10 -15.42
CA ALA A 42 0.13 3.24 -14.76
C ALA A 42 -0.83 3.98 -15.71
N THR A 43 -0.41 4.22 -16.96
CA THR A 43 -1.23 4.90 -17.97
C THR A 43 -2.46 4.09 -18.33
N THR A 44 -2.30 2.77 -18.54
CA THR A 44 -3.41 1.85 -18.78
C THR A 44 -4.39 1.86 -17.61
N ALA A 45 -3.86 1.78 -16.37
CA ALA A 45 -4.66 1.86 -15.17
C ALA A 45 -5.50 3.14 -15.10
N ALA A 46 -4.89 4.29 -15.33
CA ALA A 46 -5.59 5.57 -15.30
C ALA A 46 -6.65 5.68 -16.41
N SER A 47 -6.35 5.18 -17.62
CA SER A 47 -7.28 5.17 -18.76
C SER A 47 -8.55 4.36 -18.47
N GLU A 48 -8.39 3.19 -17.86
CA GLU A 48 -9.52 2.31 -17.52
C GLU A 48 -10.33 2.81 -16.34
N ILE A 49 -9.71 3.51 -15.36
CA ILE A 49 -10.43 4.22 -14.28
C ILE A 49 -11.20 5.42 -14.85
N GLY A 50 -10.67 6.08 -15.90
CA GLY A 50 -11.32 7.17 -16.58
C GLY A 50 -11.00 8.56 -16.01
N ASN A 51 -11.93 9.52 -16.18
CA ASN A 51 -11.68 10.94 -15.91
C ASN A 51 -11.25 11.29 -14.47
N ASN A 52 -11.43 10.38 -13.54
CA ASN A 52 -11.02 10.55 -12.14
C ASN A 52 -9.62 10.04 -11.86
N ALA A 53 -8.79 9.77 -12.87
CA ALA A 53 -7.45 9.28 -12.70
C ALA A 53 -6.42 10.00 -13.56
N VAL A 54 -5.20 10.13 -13.02
CA VAL A 54 -4.01 10.61 -13.74
C VAL A 54 -2.84 9.69 -13.44
N ALA A 55 -2.00 9.42 -14.44
CA ALA A 55 -0.87 8.51 -14.31
C ALA A 55 0.46 9.25 -14.19
N TYR A 56 1.37 8.71 -13.38
CA TYR A 56 2.78 9.08 -13.34
C TYR A 56 3.64 7.82 -13.22
N GLU A 57 4.75 7.78 -13.95
CA GLU A 57 5.80 6.81 -13.72
C GLU A 57 6.66 7.25 -12.54
N VAL A 58 6.88 6.36 -11.57
CA VAL A 58 7.76 6.63 -10.44
C VAL A 58 8.30 5.33 -9.83
N ASP A 59 9.61 5.28 -9.65
CA ASP A 59 10.25 4.31 -8.76
C ASP A 59 10.20 4.85 -7.33
N VAL A 60 9.52 4.17 -6.43
CA VAL A 60 9.41 4.59 -5.02
C VAL A 60 10.76 4.57 -4.31
N THR A 61 11.77 3.87 -4.83
CA THR A 61 13.13 3.85 -4.27
C THR A 61 13.93 5.10 -4.64
N ASP A 62 13.54 5.81 -5.69
CA ASP A 62 14.14 7.09 -6.09
C ASP A 62 13.52 8.25 -5.33
N HIS A 63 14.20 8.71 -4.28
CA HIS A 63 13.77 9.83 -3.46
C HIS A 63 13.52 11.12 -4.27
N ALA A 64 14.38 11.43 -5.25
CA ALA A 64 14.25 12.63 -6.06
C ALA A 64 13.08 12.53 -7.03
N GLY A 65 12.90 11.37 -7.69
CA GLY A 65 11.78 11.07 -8.58
C GLY A 65 10.44 11.14 -7.86
N VAL A 66 10.33 10.56 -6.67
CA VAL A 66 9.13 10.67 -5.80
C VAL A 66 8.83 12.13 -5.49
N GLY A 67 9.85 12.92 -5.07
CA GLY A 67 9.69 14.35 -4.79
C GLY A 67 9.18 15.14 -5.99
N ALA A 68 9.72 14.87 -7.18
CA ALA A 68 9.31 15.52 -8.41
C ALA A 68 7.86 15.22 -8.80
N VAL A 69 7.42 13.95 -8.68
CA VAL A 69 6.02 13.57 -8.95
C VAL A 69 5.08 14.21 -7.95
N VAL A 70 5.41 14.18 -6.65
CA VAL A 70 4.59 14.82 -5.61
C VAL A 70 4.46 16.33 -5.84
N ALA A 71 5.54 17.02 -6.25
CA ALA A 71 5.49 18.43 -6.60
C ALA A 71 4.59 18.72 -7.81
N GLN A 72 4.61 17.88 -8.84
CA GLN A 72 3.68 17.98 -9.99
C GLN A 72 2.23 17.80 -9.55
N VAL A 73 1.93 16.81 -8.69
CA VAL A 73 0.59 16.58 -8.15
C VAL A 73 0.12 17.80 -7.34
N GLN A 74 0.98 18.31 -6.46
CA GLN A 74 0.69 19.52 -5.66
C GLN A 74 0.43 20.73 -6.56
N SER A 75 1.23 20.93 -7.60
CA SER A 75 1.05 22.03 -8.56
C SER A 75 -0.27 21.90 -9.32
N ARG A 76 -0.66 20.69 -9.68
CA ARG A 76 -1.86 20.43 -10.50
C ARG A 76 -3.16 20.53 -9.71
N PHE A 77 -3.18 20.01 -8.48
CA PHE A 77 -4.42 19.84 -7.69
C PHE A 77 -4.46 20.73 -6.45
N GLY A 78 -3.34 21.34 -6.05
CA GLY A 78 -3.26 22.20 -4.87
C GLY A 78 -3.28 21.46 -3.54
N ARG A 79 -3.50 20.14 -3.55
CA ARG A 79 -3.64 19.31 -2.34
C ARG A 79 -3.38 17.84 -2.59
N ILE A 80 -3.09 17.10 -1.50
CA ILE A 80 -3.10 15.62 -1.45
C ILE A 80 -3.83 15.24 -0.16
N ASP A 81 -4.96 14.56 -0.28
CA ASP A 81 -5.81 14.19 0.87
C ASP A 81 -5.52 12.79 1.40
N VAL A 82 -5.18 11.88 0.48
CA VAL A 82 -4.93 10.48 0.77
C VAL A 82 -3.61 10.04 0.17
N LEU A 83 -2.77 9.39 0.96
CA LEU A 83 -1.59 8.66 0.49
C LEU A 83 -1.79 7.18 0.78
N VAL A 84 -1.69 6.33 -0.26
CA VAL A 84 -1.68 4.87 -0.10
C VAL A 84 -0.33 4.34 -0.57
N ASN A 85 0.48 3.89 0.37
CA ASN A 85 1.75 3.23 0.11
C ASN A 85 1.50 1.73 -0.08
N ASN A 86 1.27 1.34 -1.33
CA ASN A 86 0.99 -0.04 -1.71
C ASN A 86 2.15 -0.70 -2.46
N ALA A 87 3.02 0.04 -3.13
CA ALA A 87 4.16 -0.53 -3.85
C ALA A 87 4.91 -1.54 -2.97
N GLY A 88 5.14 -2.74 -3.52
CA GLY A 88 5.78 -3.82 -2.80
C GLY A 88 6.23 -4.92 -3.74
N TRP A 89 7.28 -5.61 -3.35
CA TRP A 89 7.83 -6.74 -4.08
C TRP A 89 8.52 -7.70 -3.11
N ASP A 90 8.47 -9.00 -3.41
CA ASP A 90 9.21 -10.02 -2.69
C ASP A 90 9.63 -11.17 -3.61
N LYS A 91 10.54 -11.98 -3.10
CA LYS A 91 10.96 -13.26 -3.68
C LYS A 91 11.18 -14.24 -2.53
N ALA A 92 10.32 -15.25 -2.46
CA ALA A 92 10.41 -16.27 -1.43
C ALA A 92 11.71 -17.08 -1.56
N LEU A 93 12.53 -17.04 -0.50
CA LEU A 93 13.81 -17.76 -0.41
C LEU A 93 14.18 -17.94 1.07
N PRO A 94 14.67 -19.13 1.52
CA PRO A 94 15.21 -19.27 2.86
C PRO A 94 16.32 -18.23 3.14
N PHE A 95 16.32 -17.64 4.33
CA PHE A 95 17.25 -16.55 4.65
C PHE A 95 18.71 -16.91 4.41
N VAL A 96 19.09 -18.14 4.79
CA VAL A 96 20.47 -18.62 4.64
C VAL A 96 20.92 -18.79 3.20
N ASP A 97 20.00 -18.82 2.24
CA ASP A 97 20.25 -18.95 0.82
C ASP A 97 20.11 -17.59 0.09
N SER A 98 19.80 -16.51 0.83
CA SER A 98 19.57 -15.19 0.25
C SER A 98 20.83 -14.32 0.30
N GLU A 99 21.01 -13.46 -0.70
CA GLU A 99 22.15 -12.57 -0.85
C GLU A 99 21.79 -11.11 -0.58
N PRO A 100 22.78 -10.26 -0.21
CA PRO A 100 22.55 -8.84 0.10
C PRO A 100 21.79 -8.05 -0.97
N ASP A 101 22.03 -8.30 -2.26
CA ASP A 101 21.33 -7.62 -3.36
C ASP A 101 19.81 -7.83 -3.30
N LEU A 102 19.38 -9.04 -2.87
CA LEU A 102 17.97 -9.33 -2.63
C LEU A 102 17.43 -8.51 -1.45
N TRP A 103 18.21 -8.40 -0.37
CA TRP A 103 17.81 -7.64 0.82
C TRP A 103 17.64 -6.16 0.50
N ASP A 104 18.62 -5.58 -0.20
CA ASP A 104 18.60 -4.17 -0.61
C ASP A 104 17.35 -3.87 -1.47
N ARG A 105 17.03 -4.75 -2.41
CA ARG A 105 15.83 -4.60 -3.23
C ARG A 105 14.54 -4.72 -2.42
N VAL A 106 14.43 -5.73 -1.56
CA VAL A 106 13.23 -5.95 -0.73
C VAL A 106 13.03 -4.78 0.24
N ILE A 107 14.08 -4.36 0.95
CA ILE A 107 14.03 -3.24 1.90
C ILE A 107 13.78 -1.93 1.14
N GLY A 108 14.47 -1.72 0.02
CA GLY A 108 14.32 -0.53 -0.82
C GLY A 108 12.88 -0.29 -1.23
N ILE A 109 12.24 -1.29 -1.82
CA ILE A 109 10.85 -1.15 -2.31
C ILE A 109 9.86 -1.09 -1.15
N ASN A 110 9.94 -2.05 -0.20
CA ASN A 110 8.88 -2.24 0.80
C ASN A 110 8.95 -1.29 2.00
N TYR A 111 10.14 -0.72 2.30
CA TYR A 111 10.30 0.19 3.43
C TYR A 111 10.83 1.56 3.03
N VAL A 112 11.97 1.66 2.31
CA VAL A 112 12.53 2.96 1.92
C VAL A 112 11.56 3.71 1.01
N GLY A 113 10.86 3.02 0.10
CA GLY A 113 9.81 3.61 -0.72
C GLY A 113 8.69 4.27 0.11
N VAL A 114 8.28 3.66 1.22
CA VAL A 114 7.31 4.26 2.16
C VAL A 114 7.89 5.51 2.82
N LEU A 115 9.18 5.49 3.19
CA LEU A 115 9.83 6.67 3.76
C LEU A 115 9.87 7.82 2.76
N ASN A 116 10.24 7.54 1.50
CA ASN A 116 10.34 8.55 0.43
C ASN A 116 8.99 9.23 0.16
N THR A 117 7.93 8.45 0.00
CA THR A 117 6.58 8.99 -0.27
C THR A 117 6.03 9.74 0.94
N CYS A 118 6.17 9.23 2.15
CA CYS A 118 5.76 9.93 3.36
C CYS A 118 6.54 11.24 3.54
N LYS A 119 7.86 11.23 3.31
CA LYS A 119 8.69 12.44 3.40
C LYS A 119 8.24 13.54 2.44
N ALA A 120 7.82 13.17 1.24
CA ALA A 120 7.36 14.13 0.23
C ALA A 120 5.92 14.64 0.51
N VAL A 121 5.01 13.77 0.99
CA VAL A 121 3.58 14.10 1.11
C VAL A 121 3.20 14.69 2.46
N LEU A 122 3.78 14.21 3.57
CA LEU A 122 3.39 14.67 4.91
C LEU A 122 3.54 16.18 5.15
N PRO A 123 4.57 16.89 4.63
CA PRO A 123 4.63 18.35 4.76
C PRO A 123 3.45 19.06 4.09
N ILE A 124 2.95 18.53 2.95
CA ILE A 124 1.79 19.07 2.24
C ILE A 124 0.54 18.89 3.11
N MET A 125 0.29 17.68 3.60
CA MET A 125 -0.84 17.38 4.48
C MET A 125 -0.77 18.20 5.79
N ALA A 126 0.42 18.39 6.37
CA ALA A 126 0.61 19.20 7.56
C ALA A 126 0.25 20.68 7.34
N ALA A 127 0.61 21.23 6.18
CA ALA A 127 0.21 22.59 5.79
C ALA A 127 -1.30 22.70 5.52
N GLN A 128 -1.95 21.63 5.06
CA GLN A 128 -3.42 21.54 4.88
C GLN A 128 -4.17 21.43 6.21
N GLY A 129 -3.52 20.94 7.28
CA GLY A 129 -4.17 20.60 8.55
C GLY A 129 -5.09 19.37 8.46
N SER A 130 -4.89 18.52 7.46
CA SER A 130 -5.70 17.30 7.26
C SER A 130 -5.01 16.32 6.31
N GLY A 131 -5.28 15.03 6.46
CA GLY A 131 -4.79 13.99 5.57
C GLY A 131 -5.00 12.59 6.12
N SER A 132 -4.98 11.59 5.24
CA SER A 132 -5.03 10.18 5.61
C SER A 132 -3.91 9.41 4.88
N VAL A 133 -3.10 8.69 5.66
CA VAL A 133 -2.06 7.80 5.14
C VAL A 133 -2.43 6.36 5.45
N VAL A 134 -2.49 5.52 4.42
CA VAL A 134 -2.70 4.07 4.57
C VAL A 134 -1.49 3.34 4.02
N ASN A 135 -0.74 2.71 4.89
CA ASN A 135 0.44 1.93 4.52
C ASN A 135 0.09 0.44 4.40
N LEU A 136 0.41 -0.17 3.26
CA LEU A 136 0.28 -1.61 3.08
C LEU A 136 1.50 -2.32 3.66
N SER A 137 1.28 -2.99 4.79
CA SER A 137 2.22 -3.95 5.35
C SER A 137 1.87 -5.37 4.83
N SER A 138 1.96 -6.36 5.69
CA SER A 138 1.58 -7.76 5.45
C SER A 138 1.38 -8.44 6.80
N ASP A 139 0.58 -9.50 6.84
CA ASP A 139 0.57 -10.40 8.00
C ASP A 139 1.95 -11.01 8.26
N ALA A 140 2.78 -11.20 7.22
CA ALA A 140 4.18 -11.57 7.38
C ALA A 140 4.97 -10.58 8.25
N GLY A 141 4.66 -9.27 8.18
CA GLY A 141 5.26 -8.25 9.05
C GLY A 141 4.77 -8.28 10.51
N ARG A 142 3.69 -9.00 10.79
CA ARG A 142 3.13 -9.17 12.15
C ARG A 142 3.63 -10.43 12.84
N VAL A 143 3.66 -11.55 12.11
CA VAL A 143 3.90 -12.88 12.71
C VAL A 143 5.09 -13.62 12.10
N GLY A 144 5.71 -13.04 11.07
CA GLY A 144 6.75 -13.68 10.28
C GLY A 144 6.17 -14.67 9.25
N SER A 145 6.91 -14.89 8.17
CA SER A 145 6.59 -15.89 7.15
C SER A 145 7.85 -16.64 6.74
N SER A 146 7.79 -17.96 6.68
CA SER A 146 8.90 -18.80 6.26
C SER A 146 9.25 -18.53 4.79
N GLY A 147 10.54 -18.34 4.50
CA GLY A 147 11.03 -17.97 3.17
C GLY A 147 10.90 -16.48 2.84
N GLU A 148 10.36 -15.65 3.74
CA GLU A 148 10.14 -14.22 3.55
C GLU A 148 10.75 -13.39 4.70
N ALA A 149 11.89 -13.82 5.27
CA ALA A 149 12.43 -13.21 6.49
C ALA A 149 12.74 -11.72 6.33
N VAL A 150 13.41 -11.33 5.23
CA VAL A 150 13.74 -9.92 4.95
C VAL A 150 12.48 -9.09 4.67
N TYR A 151 11.55 -9.64 3.90
CA TYR A 151 10.25 -9.02 3.64
C TYR A 151 9.44 -8.83 4.93
N SER A 152 9.38 -9.86 5.77
CA SER A 152 8.73 -9.78 7.09
C SER A 152 9.32 -8.65 7.94
N GLY A 153 10.65 -8.54 7.96
CA GLY A 153 11.36 -7.44 8.63
C GLY A 153 11.00 -6.06 8.06
N ALA A 154 11.03 -5.92 6.74
CA ALA A 154 10.67 -4.65 6.06
C ALA A 154 9.21 -4.25 6.33
N LYS A 155 8.28 -5.20 6.25
CA LYS A 155 6.86 -4.97 6.53
C LYS A 155 6.60 -4.72 8.03
N GLY A 156 7.36 -5.34 8.92
CA GLY A 156 7.36 -5.02 10.36
C GLY A 156 7.86 -3.60 10.64
N ALA A 157 8.89 -3.15 9.92
CA ALA A 157 9.39 -1.77 10.00
C ALA A 157 8.32 -0.75 9.60
N VAL A 158 7.52 -1.02 8.55
CA VAL A 158 6.38 -0.17 8.16
C VAL A 158 5.38 -0.02 9.31
N ILE A 159 5.08 -1.10 10.06
CA ILE A 159 4.15 -1.06 11.20
C ILE A 159 4.69 -0.13 12.30
N ALA A 160 5.94 -0.31 12.68
CA ALA A 160 6.57 0.50 13.73
C ALA A 160 6.69 1.97 13.32
N PHE A 161 7.16 2.24 12.10
CA PHE A 161 7.23 3.57 11.51
C PHE A 161 5.88 4.28 11.52
N SER A 162 4.84 3.62 11.06
CA SER A 162 3.49 4.20 10.98
C SER A 162 2.96 4.63 12.35
N LYS A 163 3.22 3.86 13.41
CA LYS A 163 2.84 4.22 14.78
C LYS A 163 3.58 5.46 15.30
N ALA A 164 4.85 5.61 14.96
CA ALA A 164 5.64 6.79 15.32
C ALA A 164 5.12 8.03 14.58
N VAL A 165 4.96 7.93 13.26
CA VAL A 165 4.47 9.05 12.43
C VAL A 165 3.04 9.44 12.79
N ALA A 166 2.18 8.48 13.15
CA ALA A 166 0.83 8.78 13.64
C ALA A 166 0.83 9.73 14.84
N ARG A 167 1.77 9.53 15.80
CA ARG A 167 1.93 10.42 16.94
C ARG A 167 2.46 11.80 16.55
N GLU A 168 3.45 11.85 15.68
CA GLU A 168 4.06 13.11 15.23
C GLU A 168 3.07 13.98 14.44
N MET A 169 2.21 13.34 13.63
CA MET A 169 1.27 14.01 12.73
C MET A 169 -0.09 14.29 13.35
N ALA A 170 -0.39 13.76 14.52
CA ALA A 170 -1.68 13.95 15.21
C ALA A 170 -2.05 15.42 15.41
N ARG A 171 -1.07 16.29 15.75
CA ARG A 171 -1.29 17.74 15.89
C ARG A 171 -1.76 18.42 14.60
N HIS A 172 -1.52 17.81 13.45
CA HIS A 172 -1.93 18.28 12.12
C HIS A 172 -3.20 17.59 11.61
N GLN A 173 -3.90 16.83 12.46
CA GLN A 173 -5.13 16.09 12.12
C GLN A 173 -4.90 15.12 10.93
N ILE A 174 -3.72 14.46 10.89
CA ILE A 174 -3.37 13.47 9.89
C ILE A 174 -3.44 12.08 10.51
N ASN A 175 -4.25 11.21 9.92
CA ASN A 175 -4.35 9.82 10.30
C ASN A 175 -3.28 8.99 9.57
N VAL A 176 -2.64 8.08 10.28
CA VAL A 176 -1.68 7.13 9.69
C VAL A 176 -2.02 5.73 10.20
N ASN A 177 -2.50 4.86 9.31
CA ASN A 177 -2.90 3.50 9.65
C ASN A 177 -2.23 2.48 8.72
N VAL A 178 -2.24 1.22 9.14
CA VAL A 178 -1.61 0.12 8.42
C VAL A 178 -2.64 -0.97 8.13
N ILE A 179 -2.69 -1.41 6.89
CA ILE A 179 -3.41 -2.62 6.46
C ILE A 179 -2.38 -3.72 6.24
N CYS A 180 -2.66 -4.90 6.79
CA CYS A 180 -1.86 -6.10 6.63
C CYS A 180 -2.68 -7.14 5.86
N PRO A 181 -2.52 -7.25 4.53
CA PRO A 181 -3.13 -8.34 3.78
C PRO A 181 -2.55 -9.69 4.22
N GLY A 182 -3.41 -10.70 4.31
CA GLY A 182 -3.02 -12.10 4.28
C GLY A 182 -2.83 -12.60 2.84
N PRO A 183 -2.77 -13.92 2.62
CA PRO A 183 -2.66 -14.50 1.29
C PRO A 183 -3.78 -14.01 0.38
N THR A 184 -3.40 -13.20 -0.63
CA THR A 184 -4.32 -12.55 -1.56
C THR A 184 -4.03 -13.01 -2.99
N ASP A 185 -5.05 -13.38 -3.74
CA ASP A 185 -4.94 -13.92 -5.09
C ASP A 185 -4.51 -12.82 -6.08
N THR A 186 -3.21 -12.76 -6.35
CA THR A 186 -2.56 -11.76 -7.21
C THR A 186 -1.46 -12.39 -8.04
N ALA A 187 -1.02 -11.72 -9.09
CA ALA A 187 0.13 -12.15 -9.89
C ALA A 187 1.42 -12.25 -9.05
N LEU A 188 1.62 -11.37 -8.07
CA LEU A 188 2.75 -11.45 -7.14
C LEU A 188 2.69 -12.75 -6.31
N PHE A 189 1.54 -13.07 -5.74
CA PHE A 189 1.34 -14.31 -5.00
C PHE A 189 1.59 -15.54 -5.89
N ALA A 190 1.09 -15.55 -7.12
CA ALA A 190 1.34 -16.59 -8.09
C ALA A 190 2.84 -16.78 -8.37
N SER A 191 3.60 -15.69 -8.57
CA SER A 191 5.04 -15.73 -8.81
C SER A 191 5.87 -16.25 -7.64
N MET A 192 5.32 -16.26 -6.43
CA MET A 192 5.94 -16.78 -5.20
C MET A 192 5.54 -18.24 -4.89
N GLY A 193 5.02 -18.96 -5.87
CA GLY A 193 4.58 -20.35 -5.74
C GLY A 193 3.08 -20.52 -5.48
N GLY A 194 2.32 -19.42 -5.48
CA GLY A 194 0.87 -19.42 -5.34
C GLY A 194 0.12 -20.11 -6.48
N ASP A 195 0.81 -20.50 -7.56
CA ASP A 195 0.26 -21.34 -8.63
C ASP A 195 0.19 -22.83 -8.24
N SER A 196 0.84 -23.22 -7.14
CA SER A 196 0.78 -24.60 -6.65
C SER A 196 -0.58 -24.88 -6.01
N ASP A 197 -1.34 -25.82 -6.56
CA ASP A 197 -2.63 -26.26 -6.00
C ASP A 197 -2.48 -26.69 -4.55
N LYS A 198 -1.39 -27.43 -4.23
CA LYS A 198 -1.11 -27.89 -2.86
C LYS A 198 -0.93 -26.73 -1.88
N LEU A 199 -0.21 -25.68 -2.28
CA LEU A 199 -0.01 -24.49 -1.44
C LEU A 199 -1.34 -23.75 -1.27
N ARG A 200 -2.07 -23.50 -2.37
CA ARG A 200 -3.38 -22.83 -2.34
C ARG A 200 -4.38 -23.57 -1.43
N GLU A 201 -4.53 -24.87 -1.59
CA GLU A 201 -5.40 -25.66 -0.74
C GLU A 201 -4.98 -25.64 0.73
N GLY A 202 -3.66 -25.68 0.99
CA GLY A 202 -3.12 -25.57 2.34
C GLY A 202 -3.50 -24.24 3.01
N LEU A 203 -3.32 -23.13 2.30
CA LEU A 203 -3.68 -21.78 2.77
C LEU A 203 -5.20 -21.65 2.95
N ILE A 204 -6.01 -22.09 1.98
CA ILE A 204 -7.48 -22.09 2.08
C ILE A 204 -7.97 -22.87 3.29
N ARG A 205 -7.33 -24.00 3.62
CA ARG A 205 -7.66 -24.77 4.84
C ARG A 205 -7.27 -24.05 6.12
N ALA A 206 -6.16 -23.27 6.10
CA ALA A 206 -5.69 -22.52 7.25
C ALA A 206 -6.53 -21.24 7.51
N ILE A 207 -7.02 -20.60 6.45
CA ILE A 207 -7.85 -19.40 6.56
C ILE A 207 -9.25 -19.75 7.08
N PRO A 208 -9.72 -19.18 8.21
CA PRO A 208 -11.08 -19.45 8.73
C PRO A 208 -12.20 -19.21 7.72
N PHE A 209 -12.09 -18.17 6.88
CA PHE A 209 -13.08 -17.87 5.82
C PHE A 209 -13.00 -18.82 4.62
N ARG A 210 -12.06 -19.79 4.62
CA ARG A 210 -11.95 -20.85 3.61
C ARG A 210 -11.79 -20.37 2.17
N ARG A 211 -11.19 -19.21 1.98
CA ARG A 211 -10.79 -18.67 0.68
C ARG A 211 -9.55 -17.79 0.81
N LEU A 212 -8.83 -17.59 -0.27
CA LEU A 212 -7.84 -16.52 -0.37
C LEU A 212 -8.55 -15.17 -0.34
N GLY A 213 -7.84 -14.13 0.10
CA GLY A 213 -8.27 -12.76 -0.08
C GLY A 213 -8.31 -12.40 -1.57
N SER A 214 -9.20 -11.49 -1.94
CA SER A 214 -9.19 -10.80 -3.23
C SER A 214 -8.56 -9.42 -3.08
N PRO A 215 -8.00 -8.83 -4.14
CA PRO A 215 -7.58 -7.43 -4.13
C PRO A 215 -8.67 -6.47 -3.63
N GLN A 216 -9.93 -6.77 -3.93
CA GLN A 216 -11.09 -5.98 -3.52
C GLN A 216 -11.35 -6.02 -2.00
N ASP A 217 -11.05 -7.14 -1.32
CA ASP A 217 -11.15 -7.22 0.15
C ASP A 217 -10.22 -6.19 0.81
N VAL A 218 -8.99 -6.06 0.28
CA VAL A 218 -8.02 -5.08 0.76
C VAL A 218 -8.43 -3.65 0.39
N ALA A 219 -8.87 -3.43 -0.85
CA ALA A 219 -9.28 -2.12 -1.35
C ALA A 219 -10.46 -1.54 -0.52
N ASN A 220 -11.40 -2.36 -0.09
CA ASN A 220 -12.51 -1.95 0.76
C ASN A 220 -12.02 -1.43 2.13
N ALA A 221 -11.06 -2.12 2.75
CA ALA A 221 -10.47 -1.69 4.03
C ALA A 221 -9.67 -0.38 3.86
N VAL A 222 -8.87 -0.27 2.79
CA VAL A 222 -8.13 0.97 2.47
C VAL A 222 -9.09 2.14 2.28
N CYS A 223 -10.18 1.95 1.53
CA CYS A 223 -11.18 2.97 1.30
C CYS A 223 -11.84 3.48 2.60
N PHE A 224 -12.12 2.58 3.55
CA PHE A 224 -12.62 2.96 4.87
C PHE A 224 -11.61 3.85 5.60
N PHE A 225 -10.34 3.44 5.69
CA PHE A 225 -9.30 4.22 6.38
C PHE A 225 -8.94 5.53 5.66
N ALA A 226 -9.17 5.62 4.35
CA ALA A 226 -8.99 6.84 3.57
C ALA A 226 -10.14 7.85 3.73
N SER A 227 -11.28 7.42 4.25
CA SER A 227 -12.49 8.23 4.37
C SER A 227 -12.61 8.96 5.72
N ASP A 228 -13.52 9.93 5.77
CA ASP A 228 -13.82 10.67 7.01
C ASP A 228 -14.49 9.79 8.09
N GLU A 229 -14.97 8.60 7.75
CA GLU A 229 -15.48 7.61 8.71
C GLU A 229 -14.39 7.11 9.66
N ALA A 230 -13.11 7.20 9.28
CA ALA A 230 -11.96 6.82 10.08
C ALA A 230 -11.24 8.00 10.77
N ASN A 231 -11.84 9.19 10.83
CA ASN A 231 -11.20 10.41 11.34
C ASN A 231 -10.66 10.31 12.76
N PHE A 232 -11.20 9.42 13.60
CA PHE A 232 -10.73 9.22 14.98
C PHE A 232 -9.92 7.93 15.15
N ILE A 233 -9.43 7.35 14.03
CA ILE A 233 -8.64 6.12 14.00
C ILE A 233 -7.26 6.43 13.45
N THR A 234 -6.21 6.36 14.28
CA THR A 234 -4.81 6.54 13.87
C THR A 234 -3.87 5.59 14.62
N GLY A 235 -2.75 5.25 14.01
CA GLY A 235 -1.75 4.35 14.59
C GLY A 235 -2.18 2.88 14.64
N GLN A 236 -3.29 2.52 13.99
CA GLN A 236 -3.81 1.16 14.01
C GLN A 236 -3.17 0.28 12.94
N THR A 237 -3.10 -1.00 13.24
CA THR A 237 -2.64 -2.06 12.31
C THR A 237 -3.72 -3.12 12.24
N VAL A 238 -4.29 -3.29 11.06
CA VAL A 238 -5.44 -4.19 10.85
C VAL A 238 -5.12 -5.23 9.80
N SER A 239 -5.31 -6.51 10.14
CA SER A 239 -5.21 -7.62 9.19
C SER A 239 -6.46 -7.75 8.34
N VAL A 240 -6.27 -7.94 7.03
CA VAL A 240 -7.30 -8.31 6.06
C VAL A 240 -6.94 -9.71 5.53
N SER A 241 -7.26 -10.73 6.31
CA SER A 241 -6.72 -12.08 6.14
C SER A 241 -7.78 -13.20 6.27
N GLY A 242 -9.06 -12.85 6.36
CA GLY A 242 -10.12 -13.85 6.59
C GLY A 242 -9.98 -14.61 7.91
N GLY A 243 -9.30 -14.01 8.90
CA GLY A 243 -9.08 -14.57 10.22
C GLY A 243 -7.80 -15.42 10.35
N LEU A 244 -6.93 -15.45 9.32
CA LEU A 244 -5.65 -16.19 9.40
C LEU A 244 -4.75 -15.63 10.51
N THR A 245 -4.71 -14.31 10.64
CA THR A 245 -3.95 -13.59 11.68
C THR A 245 -4.91 -12.75 12.51
N MET A 246 -4.82 -12.87 13.84
CA MET A 246 -5.69 -12.20 14.83
C MET A 246 -4.84 -11.60 15.96
N SER A 247 -3.82 -10.79 15.65
CA SER A 247 -2.90 -10.21 16.65
C SER A 247 -2.84 -8.69 16.56
#